data_7257415d91f38036937dd758817690aa
#
_entry.id   7257415d91f38036937dd758817690aa
#
_cell.length_a   1.000
_cell.length_b   1.000
_cell.length_c   1.000
_cell.angle_alpha   90.00
_cell.angle_beta   90.00
_cell.angle_gamma   90.00
#
_symmetry.space_group_name_H-M   'P 1'
#
loop_
_entity.id
_entity.type
_entity.pdbx_description
1 polymer ?
#
loop_
_entity_poly.entity_id
_entity_poly.type
_entity_poly.pdbx_seq_one_letter_code
_entity_poly.pdbx_strand_id
1 'polypeptide(L)'
;MREDFCVFILTHGRPDKVMTYKELRRSGYTGRIYLVVDDEDKTAQRYIDQYGDEVLRFCKADIQASMDDGDNFPHRRSVIYARNACWDLARQVGARYFIQLDDDYSSFLYRYDKDHRYASIRIRSTMDALLSSLCRYHETSPVLTVAIAQGGDFIGGDQGANRMRRKAMNSFVCSVDRPFQFVGRMNDDVNTYVSLGHRGELFFTVMAAMLTQAPTQASAGGLTELYLDYGTYVKSFYTVMYAPSCTEIGVMGDKHYRIHHKINWHNAVPVILDEKHRKGRP
;
A
#
# COMPACT_ATOMS: atom_id res chain seq x y z
N MET A 1 -3.11 -19.51 -9.43
CA MET A 1 -2.16 -18.44 -8.97
C MET A 1 -0.76 -19.03 -8.82
N ARG A 2 0.32 -18.22 -8.88
CA ARG A 2 1.73 -18.67 -8.70
C ARG A 2 1.94 -19.23 -7.27
N GLU A 3 2.77 -20.27 -7.14
CA GLU A 3 3.10 -20.87 -5.84
C GLU A 3 4.02 -19.99 -4.98
N ASP A 4 4.89 -19.19 -5.64
CA ASP A 4 5.83 -18.27 -5.00
C ASP A 4 5.23 -16.89 -4.65
N PHE A 5 3.89 -16.75 -4.71
CA PHE A 5 3.16 -15.53 -4.42
C PHE A 5 2.14 -15.72 -3.31
N CYS A 6 1.97 -14.69 -2.47
CA CYS A 6 0.88 -14.62 -1.49
C CYS A 6 0.29 -13.20 -1.39
N VAL A 7 -0.88 -13.11 -0.78
CA VAL A 7 -1.51 -11.86 -0.38
C VAL A 7 -1.37 -11.71 1.12
N PHE A 8 -0.89 -10.56 1.58
CA PHE A 8 -0.94 -10.13 2.97
C PHE A 8 -2.05 -9.09 3.14
N ILE A 9 -2.96 -9.36 4.06
CA ILE A 9 -3.99 -8.40 4.48
C ILE A 9 -3.59 -7.85 5.84
N LEU A 10 -3.31 -6.56 5.89
CA LEU A 10 -2.89 -5.87 7.11
C LEU A 10 -4.14 -5.49 7.92
N THR A 11 -4.24 -5.97 9.14
CA THR A 11 -5.45 -5.76 9.97
C THR A 11 -5.10 -5.63 11.45
N HIS A 12 -5.91 -4.88 12.20
CA HIS A 12 -5.79 -4.70 13.65
C HIS A 12 -7.15 -4.38 14.27
N GLY A 13 -7.56 -5.13 15.29
CA GLY A 13 -8.75 -4.83 16.11
C GLY A 13 -10.11 -5.08 15.45
N ARG A 14 -10.20 -5.73 14.28
CA ARG A 14 -11.47 -5.88 13.51
C ARG A 14 -11.62 -7.25 12.82
N PRO A 15 -11.57 -8.38 13.56
CA PRO A 15 -11.61 -9.72 12.95
C PRO A 15 -12.87 -9.98 12.11
N ASP A 16 -14.00 -9.38 12.46
CA ASP A 16 -15.27 -9.56 11.75
C ASP A 16 -15.40 -8.69 10.48
N LYS A 17 -14.48 -7.75 10.25
CA LYS A 17 -14.56 -6.73 9.19
C LYS A 17 -13.46 -6.84 8.14
N VAL A 18 -12.83 -8.00 7.97
CA VAL A 18 -11.82 -8.23 6.94
C VAL A 18 -12.50 -8.39 5.57
N MET A 19 -12.94 -7.25 5.01
CA MET A 19 -13.70 -7.21 3.76
C MET A 19 -12.86 -7.67 2.58
N THR A 20 -11.59 -7.27 2.54
CA THR A 20 -10.62 -7.58 1.48
C THR A 20 -10.48 -9.08 1.26
N TYR A 21 -10.49 -9.89 2.33
CA TYR A 21 -10.42 -11.36 2.22
C TYR A 21 -11.57 -11.92 1.38
N LYS A 22 -12.80 -11.53 1.71
CA LYS A 22 -14.01 -11.99 1.01
C LYS A 22 -14.02 -11.48 -0.43
N GLU A 23 -13.59 -10.24 -0.67
CA GLU A 23 -13.60 -9.65 -1.99
C GLU A 23 -12.54 -10.28 -2.91
N LEU A 24 -11.36 -10.61 -2.42
CA LEU A 24 -10.36 -11.36 -3.18
C LEU A 24 -10.91 -12.71 -3.67
N ARG A 25 -11.52 -13.49 -2.78
CA ARG A 25 -12.13 -14.79 -3.13
C ARG A 25 -13.25 -14.61 -4.16
N ARG A 26 -14.13 -13.62 -3.96
CA ARG A 26 -15.22 -13.27 -4.92
C ARG A 26 -14.71 -12.82 -6.29
N SER A 27 -13.53 -12.22 -6.33
CA SER A 27 -12.88 -11.75 -7.56
C SER A 27 -12.09 -12.84 -8.28
N GLY A 28 -12.08 -14.08 -7.75
CA GLY A 28 -11.43 -15.25 -8.35
C GLY A 28 -9.95 -15.39 -7.97
N TYR A 29 -9.55 -14.92 -6.80
CA TYR A 29 -8.22 -15.21 -6.28
C TYR A 29 -8.19 -16.60 -5.62
N THR A 30 -7.31 -17.48 -6.13
CA THR A 30 -7.19 -18.87 -5.65
C THR A 30 -5.93 -19.12 -4.81
N GLY A 31 -5.00 -18.16 -4.78
CA GLY A 31 -3.71 -18.32 -4.10
C GLY A 31 -3.79 -18.16 -2.57
N ARG A 32 -2.63 -18.17 -1.95
CA ARG A 32 -2.45 -18.04 -0.50
C ARG A 32 -2.81 -16.63 -0.03
N ILE A 33 -3.62 -16.53 1.02
CA ILE A 33 -3.92 -15.27 1.73
C ILE A 33 -3.45 -15.45 3.16
N TYR A 34 -2.82 -14.42 3.71
CA TYR A 34 -2.47 -14.36 5.11
C TYR A 34 -2.95 -13.04 5.71
N LEU A 35 -3.51 -13.11 6.91
CA LEU A 35 -3.83 -11.96 7.73
C LEU A 35 -2.60 -11.64 8.60
N VAL A 36 -2.10 -10.42 8.48
CA VAL A 36 -0.93 -9.96 9.24
C VAL A 36 -1.43 -9.22 10.48
N VAL A 37 -1.23 -9.83 11.65
CA VAL A 37 -1.73 -9.36 12.94
C VAL A 37 -0.57 -9.14 13.89
N ASP A 38 -0.54 -8.03 14.57
CA ASP A 38 0.53 -7.71 15.52
C ASP A 38 0.30 -8.33 16.91
N ASP A 39 1.36 -8.38 17.71
CA ASP A 39 1.37 -8.93 19.07
C ASP A 39 0.61 -8.07 20.08
N GLU A 40 0.38 -6.78 19.79
CA GLU A 40 -0.37 -5.85 20.64
C GLU A 40 -1.89 -5.88 20.34
N ASP A 41 -2.34 -6.63 19.33
CA ASP A 41 -3.77 -6.76 19.00
C ASP A 41 -4.48 -7.66 20.01
N LYS A 42 -5.31 -7.05 20.86
CA LYS A 42 -6.11 -7.76 21.88
C LYS A 42 -7.13 -8.74 21.28
N THR A 43 -7.42 -8.62 19.99
CA THR A 43 -8.36 -9.49 19.28
C THR A 43 -7.66 -10.58 18.45
N ALA A 44 -6.33 -10.72 18.58
CA ALA A 44 -5.52 -11.65 17.80
C ALA A 44 -6.06 -13.09 17.84
N GLN A 45 -6.51 -13.56 19.01
CA GLN A 45 -7.07 -14.90 19.13
C GLN A 45 -8.31 -15.10 18.26
N ARG A 46 -9.18 -14.10 18.12
CA ARG A 46 -10.38 -14.19 17.27
C ARG A 46 -10.05 -14.34 15.78
N TYR A 47 -8.94 -13.72 15.31
CA TYR A 47 -8.46 -13.98 13.95
C TYR A 47 -8.00 -15.43 13.79
N ILE A 48 -7.25 -15.97 14.76
CA ILE A 48 -6.78 -17.36 14.74
C ILE A 48 -7.99 -18.33 14.75
N ASP A 49 -8.99 -18.08 15.59
CA ASP A 49 -10.20 -18.91 15.68
C ASP A 49 -10.99 -18.91 14.35
N GLN A 50 -10.95 -17.80 13.59
CA GLN A 50 -11.71 -17.62 12.36
C GLN A 50 -10.96 -18.05 11.10
N TYR A 51 -9.64 -17.86 11.04
CA TYR A 51 -8.82 -18.02 9.83
C TYR A 51 -7.69 -19.06 10.01
N GLY A 52 -7.49 -19.60 11.22
CA GLY A 52 -6.52 -20.66 11.49
C GLY A 52 -5.10 -20.29 11.06
N ASP A 53 -4.48 -21.18 10.27
CA ASP A 53 -3.10 -21.06 9.77
C ASP A 53 -2.91 -19.92 8.78
N GLU A 54 -3.96 -19.27 8.31
CA GLU A 54 -3.87 -18.06 7.48
C GLU A 54 -3.53 -16.80 8.30
N VAL A 55 -3.38 -16.89 9.63
CA VAL A 55 -2.98 -15.78 10.49
C VAL A 55 -1.48 -15.84 10.77
N LEU A 56 -0.78 -14.78 10.37
CA LEU A 56 0.64 -14.59 10.69
C LEU A 56 0.79 -13.48 11.72
N ARG A 57 1.56 -13.75 12.76
CA ARG A 57 1.84 -12.78 13.82
C ARG A 57 3.26 -12.23 13.73
N PHE A 58 3.41 -10.97 14.10
CA PHE A 58 4.72 -10.31 14.22
C PHE A 58 4.79 -9.46 15.50
N CYS A 59 6.01 -9.18 15.97
CA CYS A 59 6.27 -8.33 17.11
C CYS A 59 6.49 -6.88 16.63
N LYS A 60 5.66 -5.94 17.07
CA LYS A 60 5.80 -4.52 16.72
C LYS A 60 7.08 -3.90 17.26
N ALA A 61 7.53 -4.33 18.45
CA ALA A 61 8.75 -3.79 19.05
C ALA A 61 9.99 -4.13 18.22
N ASP A 62 10.06 -5.35 17.67
CA ASP A 62 11.18 -5.78 16.84
C ASP A 62 11.25 -4.98 15.54
N ILE A 63 10.09 -4.73 14.92
CA ILE A 63 10.00 -3.90 13.72
C ILE A 63 10.39 -2.45 14.02
N GLN A 64 9.88 -1.87 15.11
CA GLN A 64 10.20 -0.50 15.53
C GLN A 64 11.70 -0.30 15.73
N ALA A 65 12.40 -1.27 16.32
CA ALA A 65 13.84 -1.18 16.54
C ALA A 65 14.67 -1.02 15.26
N SER A 66 14.10 -1.38 14.11
CA SER A 66 14.78 -1.35 12.80
C SER A 66 14.32 -0.23 11.87
N MET A 67 13.36 0.61 12.29
CA MET A 67 12.75 1.61 11.42
C MET A 67 12.69 2.99 12.07
N ASP A 68 12.39 4.01 11.28
CA ASP A 68 12.17 5.38 11.72
C ASP A 68 10.67 5.69 11.77
N ASP A 69 10.12 5.84 12.98
CA ASP A 69 8.74 6.26 13.22
C ASP A 69 8.48 7.72 12.82
N GLY A 70 9.52 8.54 12.78
CA GLY A 70 9.43 9.99 12.54
C GLY A 70 8.92 10.79 13.74
N ASP A 71 8.79 10.17 14.91
CA ASP A 71 8.32 10.81 16.14
C ASP A 71 8.79 10.05 17.40
N ASN A 72 8.47 10.61 18.55
CA ASN A 72 8.78 10.03 19.86
C ASN A 72 7.51 9.62 20.61
N PHE A 73 6.41 9.28 19.94
CA PHE A 73 5.21 8.82 20.63
C PHE A 73 5.44 7.48 21.32
N PRO A 74 4.93 7.33 22.55
CA PRO A 74 5.20 6.14 23.37
C PRO A 74 4.44 4.87 22.92
N HIS A 75 3.58 4.97 21.90
CA HIS A 75 2.74 3.89 21.41
C HIS A 75 3.06 3.50 19.97
N ARG A 76 2.71 2.27 19.57
CA ARG A 76 2.92 1.70 18.23
C ARG A 76 1.63 1.62 17.40
N ARG A 77 0.81 2.68 17.42
CA ARG A 77 -0.44 2.72 16.63
C ARG A 77 -0.13 3.15 15.21
N SER A 78 0.11 2.21 14.32
CA SER A 78 0.26 2.46 12.87
C SER A 78 0.29 1.15 12.08
N VAL A 79 -0.09 1.21 10.82
CA VAL A 79 0.02 0.12 9.86
C VAL A 79 1.46 -0.11 9.40
N ILE A 80 2.35 0.86 9.55
CA ILE A 80 3.74 0.81 9.08
C ILE A 80 4.51 -0.40 9.61
N TYR A 81 4.25 -0.83 10.84
CA TYR A 81 4.89 -2.01 11.44
C TYR A 81 4.50 -3.28 10.68
N ALA A 82 3.22 -3.45 10.36
CA ALA A 82 2.75 -4.57 9.56
C ALA A 82 3.31 -4.53 8.13
N ARG A 83 3.38 -3.33 7.51
CA ARG A 83 4.00 -3.18 6.19
C ARG A 83 5.45 -3.64 6.19
N ASN A 84 6.25 -3.20 7.16
CA ASN A 84 7.66 -3.56 7.27
C ASN A 84 7.88 -5.03 7.67
N ALA A 85 6.98 -5.64 8.43
CA ALA A 85 7.03 -7.07 8.79
C ALA A 85 6.83 -8.00 7.58
N CYS A 86 6.16 -7.54 6.52
CA CYS A 86 5.76 -8.40 5.39
C CYS A 86 6.94 -9.09 4.68
N TRP A 87 8.14 -8.49 4.65
CA TRP A 87 9.31 -9.13 4.01
C TRP A 87 9.78 -10.38 4.77
N ASP A 88 9.82 -10.31 6.11
CA ASP A 88 10.21 -11.45 6.94
C ASP A 88 9.12 -12.51 6.94
N LEU A 89 7.86 -12.10 7.02
CA LEU A 89 6.72 -13.00 6.89
C LEU A 89 6.68 -13.71 5.52
N ALA A 90 7.03 -13.01 4.43
CA ALA A 90 7.12 -13.62 3.11
C ALA A 90 8.20 -14.70 3.04
N ARG A 91 9.38 -14.44 3.63
CA ARG A 91 10.45 -15.46 3.74
C ARG A 91 10.00 -16.66 4.59
N GLN A 92 9.31 -16.40 5.71
CA GLN A 92 8.79 -17.43 6.61
C GLN A 92 7.82 -18.37 5.90
N VAL A 93 6.94 -17.87 5.02
CA VAL A 93 5.96 -18.69 4.29
C VAL A 93 6.47 -19.16 2.92
N GLY A 94 7.75 -18.93 2.59
CA GLY A 94 8.35 -19.32 1.32
C GLY A 94 7.77 -18.59 0.10
N ALA A 95 7.33 -17.34 0.27
CA ALA A 95 6.87 -16.51 -0.82
C ALA A 95 8.01 -15.59 -1.30
N ARG A 96 8.28 -15.59 -2.61
CA ARG A 96 9.22 -14.66 -3.24
C ARG A 96 8.57 -13.32 -3.54
N TYR A 97 7.29 -13.36 -3.93
CA TYR A 97 6.48 -12.18 -4.23
C TYR A 97 5.27 -12.13 -3.32
N PHE A 98 4.86 -10.94 -2.97
CA PHE A 98 3.66 -10.71 -2.18
C PHE A 98 3.00 -9.39 -2.55
N ILE A 99 1.71 -9.24 -2.24
CA ILE A 99 1.03 -7.96 -2.27
C ILE A 99 0.56 -7.62 -0.85
N GLN A 100 0.77 -6.38 -0.44
CA GLN A 100 0.21 -5.83 0.81
C GLN A 100 -1.10 -5.12 0.49
N LEU A 101 -2.15 -5.45 1.22
CA LEU A 101 -3.49 -4.86 1.09
C LEU A 101 -4.02 -4.48 2.47
N ASP A 102 -4.78 -3.41 2.56
CA ASP A 102 -5.55 -3.06 3.75
C ASP A 102 -6.80 -3.96 3.84
N ASP A 103 -7.42 -4.08 5.01
CA ASP A 103 -8.52 -5.02 5.27
C ASP A 103 -9.91 -4.54 4.81
N ASP A 104 -10.04 -3.30 4.34
CA ASP A 104 -11.31 -2.62 4.08
C ASP A 104 -11.64 -2.39 2.59
N TYR A 105 -10.99 -3.11 1.68
CA TYR A 105 -11.32 -3.01 0.26
C TYR A 105 -12.64 -3.69 -0.07
N SER A 106 -13.52 -2.95 -0.74
CA SER A 106 -14.90 -3.35 -1.05
C SER A 106 -15.08 -3.84 -2.48
N SER A 107 -14.18 -3.50 -3.40
CA SER A 107 -14.18 -4.05 -4.76
C SER A 107 -12.88 -3.82 -5.50
N PHE A 108 -12.65 -4.64 -6.52
CA PHE A 108 -11.61 -4.49 -7.53
C PHE A 108 -12.27 -4.32 -8.89
N LEU A 109 -11.78 -3.37 -9.68
CA LEU A 109 -12.36 -2.97 -10.95
C LEU A 109 -11.29 -2.92 -12.05
N TYR A 110 -11.63 -3.32 -13.27
CA TYR A 110 -10.92 -2.87 -14.45
C TYR A 110 -11.42 -1.48 -14.84
N ARG A 111 -10.50 -0.62 -15.29
CA ARG A 111 -10.81 0.76 -15.69
C ARG A 111 -10.88 0.96 -17.19
N TYR A 112 -10.65 -0.09 -17.96
CA TYR A 112 -10.82 -0.09 -19.41
C TYR A 112 -11.48 -1.39 -19.83
N ASP A 113 -12.34 -1.32 -20.85
CA ASP A 113 -12.95 -2.49 -21.47
C ASP A 113 -11.99 -3.16 -22.48
N LYS A 114 -12.46 -4.21 -23.13
CA LYS A 114 -11.71 -4.95 -24.17
C LYS A 114 -11.31 -4.10 -25.37
N ASP A 115 -12.04 -2.99 -25.62
CA ASP A 115 -11.81 -2.05 -26.72
C ASP A 115 -10.98 -0.83 -26.26
N HIS A 116 -10.35 -0.93 -25.06
CA HIS A 116 -9.55 0.12 -24.40
C HIS A 116 -10.33 1.41 -24.09
N ARG A 117 -11.65 1.35 -23.99
CA ARG A 117 -12.48 2.49 -23.60
C ARG A 117 -12.57 2.56 -22.09
N TYR A 118 -12.55 3.78 -21.58
CA TYR A 118 -12.68 4.03 -20.14
C TYR A 118 -14.02 3.49 -19.59
N ALA A 119 -13.93 2.62 -18.59
CA ALA A 119 -15.06 1.89 -18.03
C ALA A 119 -14.86 1.62 -16.53
N SER A 120 -15.87 1.01 -15.90
CA SER A 120 -15.80 0.50 -14.54
C SER A 120 -16.37 -0.90 -14.51
N ILE A 121 -15.51 -1.91 -14.63
CA ILE A 121 -15.91 -3.31 -14.76
C ILE A 121 -15.43 -4.07 -13.53
N ARG A 122 -16.36 -4.57 -12.71
CA ARG A 122 -16.00 -5.34 -11.51
C ARG A 122 -15.30 -6.64 -11.89
N ILE A 123 -14.16 -6.89 -11.23
CA ILE A 123 -13.43 -8.14 -11.37
C ILE A 123 -14.20 -9.23 -10.60
N ARG A 124 -14.51 -10.35 -11.28
CA ARG A 124 -15.30 -11.45 -10.72
C ARG A 124 -14.59 -12.80 -10.72
N SER A 125 -13.66 -13.02 -11.66
CA SER A 125 -13.00 -14.31 -11.85
C SER A 125 -11.56 -14.23 -12.36
N THR A 126 -11.04 -13.04 -12.56
CA THR A 126 -9.73 -12.82 -13.20
C THR A 126 -8.68 -12.24 -12.26
N MET A 127 -8.88 -12.29 -10.95
CA MET A 127 -7.93 -11.75 -9.99
C MET A 127 -6.57 -12.45 -10.06
N ASP A 128 -6.54 -13.76 -10.25
CA ASP A 128 -5.28 -14.50 -10.42
C ASP A 128 -4.48 -14.01 -11.64
N ALA A 129 -5.17 -13.75 -12.76
CA ALA A 129 -4.55 -13.22 -13.95
C ALA A 129 -4.01 -11.81 -13.75
N LEU A 130 -4.77 -10.94 -13.08
CA LEU A 130 -4.33 -9.59 -12.72
C LEU A 130 -3.07 -9.63 -11.86
N LEU A 131 -3.10 -10.34 -10.74
CA LEU A 131 -1.97 -10.38 -9.80
C LEU A 131 -0.74 -11.05 -10.42
N SER A 132 -0.93 -12.09 -11.26
CA SER A 132 0.17 -12.70 -12.02
C SER A 132 0.80 -11.71 -13.01
N SER A 133 -0.02 -10.87 -13.66
CA SER A 133 0.47 -9.83 -14.57
C SER A 133 1.25 -8.74 -13.82
N LEU A 134 0.80 -8.33 -12.63
CA LEU A 134 1.52 -7.37 -11.79
C LEU A 134 2.88 -7.94 -11.33
N CYS A 135 2.91 -9.21 -10.93
CA CYS A 135 4.17 -9.89 -10.59
C CYS A 135 5.13 -9.92 -11.78
N ARG A 136 4.64 -10.31 -12.97
CA ARG A 136 5.46 -10.34 -14.17
C ARG A 136 5.99 -8.95 -14.53
N TYR A 137 5.18 -7.90 -14.38
CA TYR A 137 5.63 -6.53 -14.58
C TYR A 137 6.74 -6.16 -13.59
N HIS A 138 6.59 -6.53 -12.31
CA HIS A 138 7.60 -6.34 -11.29
C HIS A 138 8.90 -7.09 -11.63
N GLU A 139 8.81 -8.33 -12.12
CA GLU A 139 9.98 -9.15 -12.52
C GLU A 139 10.77 -8.54 -13.68
N THR A 140 10.05 -8.01 -14.68
CA THR A 140 10.63 -7.55 -15.94
C THR A 140 11.02 -6.08 -15.94
N SER A 141 10.74 -5.36 -14.87
CA SER A 141 11.04 -3.93 -14.71
C SER A 141 11.86 -3.67 -13.45
N PRO A 142 12.58 -2.54 -13.36
CA PRO A 142 13.40 -2.20 -12.20
C PRO A 142 12.59 -1.56 -11.04
N VAL A 143 11.28 -1.67 -11.02
CA VAL A 143 10.44 -1.07 -9.99
C VAL A 143 10.63 -1.74 -8.63
N LEU A 144 10.60 -0.98 -7.54
CA LEU A 144 10.57 -1.53 -6.18
C LEU A 144 9.20 -2.14 -5.88
N THR A 145 8.14 -1.52 -6.37
CA THR A 145 6.78 -1.99 -6.18
C THR A 145 5.85 -1.57 -7.32
N VAL A 146 4.80 -2.35 -7.49
CA VAL A 146 3.69 -2.06 -8.40
C VAL A 146 2.41 -1.94 -7.57
N ALA A 147 1.74 -0.80 -7.64
CA ALA A 147 0.49 -0.53 -6.95
C ALA A 147 -0.71 -0.60 -7.90
N ILE A 148 -1.87 -0.96 -7.37
CA ILE A 148 -3.17 -0.84 -8.05
C ILE A 148 -3.70 0.57 -7.79
N ALA A 149 -4.29 1.22 -8.80
CA ALA A 149 -4.83 2.57 -8.67
C ALA A 149 -6.01 2.65 -7.70
N GLN A 150 -6.28 3.85 -7.21
CA GLN A 150 -7.42 4.16 -6.35
C GLN A 150 -8.36 5.18 -7.03
N GLY A 151 -9.56 5.38 -6.47
CA GLY A 151 -10.55 6.30 -7.02
C GLY A 151 -10.02 7.72 -7.27
N GLY A 152 -9.16 8.23 -6.38
CA GLY A 152 -8.54 9.55 -6.52
C GLY A 152 -7.59 9.69 -7.72
N ASP A 153 -7.08 8.58 -8.27
CA ASP A 153 -6.24 8.61 -9.48
C ASP A 153 -7.03 8.92 -10.75
N PHE A 154 -8.35 8.77 -10.70
CA PHE A 154 -9.26 8.97 -11.83
C PHE A 154 -10.09 10.25 -11.72
N ILE A 155 -9.69 11.20 -10.88
CA ILE A 155 -10.31 12.54 -10.86
C ILE A 155 -10.05 13.20 -12.23
N GLY A 156 -11.14 13.53 -12.93
CA GLY A 156 -11.10 13.98 -14.32
C GLY A 156 -11.24 12.84 -15.35
N GLY A 157 -11.67 11.64 -14.92
CA GLY A 157 -11.90 10.48 -15.78
C GLY A 157 -10.60 9.89 -16.33
N ASP A 158 -10.58 9.55 -17.62
CA ASP A 158 -9.42 9.05 -18.34
C ASP A 158 -8.26 10.05 -18.40
N GLN A 159 -8.54 11.34 -18.38
CA GLN A 159 -7.52 12.39 -18.34
C GLN A 159 -6.65 12.29 -17.08
N GLY A 160 -7.22 11.89 -15.94
CA GLY A 160 -6.47 11.59 -14.74
C GLY A 160 -5.52 10.41 -14.93
N ALA A 161 -5.95 9.39 -15.67
CA ALA A 161 -5.17 8.18 -15.93
C ALA A 161 -3.89 8.44 -16.76
N ASN A 162 -3.90 9.46 -17.61
CA ASN A 162 -2.76 9.79 -18.49
C ASN A 162 -1.58 10.48 -17.77
N ARG A 163 -1.72 10.82 -16.51
CA ARG A 163 -0.62 11.44 -15.75
C ARG A 163 0.41 10.40 -15.38
N MET A 164 1.63 10.53 -15.89
CA MET A 164 2.73 9.61 -15.62
C MET A 164 3.30 9.75 -14.20
N ARG A 165 3.33 10.98 -13.66
CA ARG A 165 3.85 11.26 -12.31
C ARG A 165 2.71 11.21 -11.31
N ARG A 166 2.73 10.19 -10.45
CA ARG A 166 1.62 9.91 -9.53
C ARG A 166 2.05 9.17 -8.27
N LYS A 167 1.14 9.11 -7.34
CA LYS A 167 1.24 8.35 -6.10
C LYS A 167 1.24 6.82 -6.35
N ALA A 168 1.82 6.08 -5.40
CA ALA A 168 1.67 4.63 -5.26
C ALA A 168 1.21 4.36 -3.83
N MET A 169 -0.01 3.88 -3.62
CA MET A 169 -0.65 3.85 -2.30
C MET A 169 -1.38 2.53 -2.04
N ASN A 170 -1.32 2.11 -0.79
CA ASN A 170 -2.18 1.11 -0.13
C ASN A 170 -2.24 -0.29 -0.74
N SER A 171 -1.61 -0.54 -1.87
CA SER A 171 -1.52 -1.86 -2.48
C SER A 171 -0.15 -1.98 -3.14
N PHE A 172 0.73 -2.79 -2.56
CA PHE A 172 2.12 -2.84 -2.97
C PHE A 172 2.50 -4.28 -3.32
N VAL A 173 2.68 -4.56 -4.61
CA VAL A 173 3.31 -5.81 -5.06
C VAL A 173 4.81 -5.67 -4.88
N CYS A 174 5.36 -6.49 -4.02
CA CYS A 174 6.76 -6.47 -3.59
C CYS A 174 7.46 -7.81 -3.83
N SER A 175 8.77 -7.80 -3.73
CA SER A 175 9.62 -9.00 -3.77
C SER A 175 10.58 -9.00 -2.60
N VAL A 176 10.88 -10.19 -2.05
CA VAL A 176 11.93 -10.37 -1.05
C VAL A 176 13.33 -10.08 -1.60
N ASP A 177 13.50 -10.09 -2.92
CA ASP A 177 14.77 -9.80 -3.60
C ASP A 177 15.05 -8.29 -3.71
N ARG A 178 14.03 -7.45 -3.59
CA ARG A 178 14.11 -5.98 -3.68
C ARG A 178 13.42 -5.32 -2.48
N PRO A 179 13.93 -5.56 -1.26
CA PRO A 179 13.32 -5.01 -0.06
C PRO A 179 13.52 -3.49 -0.01
N PHE A 180 12.54 -2.81 0.56
CA PHE A 180 12.64 -1.42 0.98
C PHE A 180 11.89 -1.25 2.30
N GLN A 181 12.08 -0.12 2.95
CA GLN A 181 11.47 0.16 4.24
C GLN A 181 10.49 1.32 4.12
N PHE A 182 9.28 1.12 4.65
CA PHE A 182 8.36 2.21 4.87
C PHE A 182 8.83 3.05 6.06
N VAL A 183 8.65 4.37 5.99
CA VAL A 183 9.10 5.32 7.02
C VAL A 183 8.00 6.26 7.46
N GLY A 184 8.02 6.63 8.73
CA GLY A 184 7.07 7.55 9.34
C GLY A 184 5.74 6.90 9.71
N ARG A 185 5.32 7.08 10.93
CA ARG A 185 4.10 6.51 11.52
C ARG A 185 2.82 6.87 10.77
N MET A 186 2.77 8.07 10.19
CA MET A 186 1.65 8.58 9.41
C MET A 186 2.09 8.90 8.00
N ASN A 187 1.23 8.67 7.00
CA ASN A 187 1.54 8.79 5.58
C ASN A 187 2.75 7.93 5.16
N ASP A 188 2.90 6.78 5.77
CA ASP A 188 3.99 5.83 5.53
C ASP A 188 4.20 5.54 4.03
N ASP A 189 3.13 5.38 3.28
CA ASP A 189 3.14 5.21 1.84
C ASP A 189 3.70 6.44 1.10
N VAL A 190 3.15 7.63 1.41
CA VAL A 190 3.56 8.90 0.76
C VAL A 190 5.01 9.23 1.10
N ASN A 191 5.38 9.15 2.38
CA ASN A 191 6.74 9.41 2.84
C ASN A 191 7.73 8.51 2.09
N THR A 192 7.39 7.24 1.94
CA THR A 192 8.27 6.23 1.34
C THR A 192 8.45 6.45 -0.15
N TYR A 193 7.35 6.56 -0.94
CA TYR A 193 7.52 6.70 -2.38
C TYR A 193 8.11 8.07 -2.78
N VAL A 194 7.87 9.13 -2.01
CA VAL A 194 8.48 10.44 -2.28
C VAL A 194 9.96 10.43 -1.93
N SER A 195 10.35 9.92 -0.77
CA SER A 195 11.75 9.87 -0.33
C SER A 195 12.61 8.97 -1.21
N LEU A 196 12.13 7.79 -1.56
CA LEU A 196 12.86 6.85 -2.40
C LEU A 196 12.82 7.26 -3.87
N GLY A 197 11.69 7.78 -4.36
CA GLY A 197 11.57 8.31 -5.72
C GLY A 197 12.52 9.47 -5.97
N HIS A 198 12.68 10.37 -5.00
CA HIS A 198 13.66 11.44 -5.07
C HIS A 198 15.11 10.92 -5.18
N ARG A 199 15.40 9.75 -4.65
CA ARG A 199 16.72 9.09 -4.69
C ARG A 199 16.93 8.20 -5.92
N GLY A 200 16.00 8.16 -6.85
CA GLY A 200 16.13 7.41 -8.11
C GLY A 200 15.40 6.07 -8.13
N GLU A 201 14.66 5.70 -7.09
CA GLU A 201 13.87 4.48 -7.04
C GLU A 201 12.53 4.60 -7.78
N LEU A 202 12.07 3.51 -8.36
CA LEU A 202 10.84 3.48 -9.14
C LEU A 202 9.69 2.85 -8.37
N PHE A 203 8.61 3.60 -8.25
CA PHE A 203 7.29 3.17 -7.80
C PHE A 203 6.31 3.29 -8.96
N PHE A 204 5.55 2.26 -9.24
CA PHE A 204 4.65 2.26 -10.38
C PHE A 204 3.20 1.97 -9.98
N THR A 205 2.24 2.73 -10.51
CA THR A 205 0.81 2.50 -10.31
C THR A 205 0.16 2.08 -11.63
N VAL A 206 -0.45 0.90 -11.64
CA VAL A 206 -1.17 0.37 -12.79
C VAL A 206 -2.56 0.99 -12.85
N MET A 207 -2.83 1.76 -13.92
CA MET A 207 -4.10 2.45 -14.12
C MET A 207 -5.19 1.59 -14.77
N ALA A 208 -4.83 0.40 -15.28
CA ALA A 208 -5.81 -0.53 -15.86
C ALA A 208 -6.72 -1.18 -14.81
N ALA A 209 -6.29 -1.20 -13.55
CA ALA A 209 -7.05 -1.74 -12.43
C ALA A 209 -7.16 -0.73 -11.29
N MET A 210 -8.29 -0.77 -10.58
CA MET A 210 -8.59 0.10 -9.45
C MET A 210 -9.15 -0.72 -8.29
N LEU A 211 -8.76 -0.37 -7.09
CA LEU A 211 -9.44 -0.83 -5.87
C LEU A 211 -10.32 0.29 -5.28
N THR A 212 -11.40 -0.11 -4.62
CA THR A 212 -12.26 0.79 -3.84
C THR A 212 -12.12 0.46 -2.36
N GLN A 213 -11.96 1.48 -1.57
CA GLN A 213 -11.80 1.42 -0.12
C GLN A 213 -12.99 2.08 0.57
N ALA A 214 -13.34 1.62 1.75
CA ALA A 214 -14.28 2.32 2.62
C ALA A 214 -13.77 3.75 2.93
N PRO A 215 -14.66 4.72 3.19
CA PRO A 215 -14.23 6.06 3.56
C PRO A 215 -13.29 6.02 4.77
N THR A 216 -12.19 6.77 4.69
CA THR A 216 -11.22 6.89 5.78
C THR A 216 -11.93 7.37 7.05
N GLN A 217 -11.64 6.75 8.20
CA GLN A 217 -12.24 7.04 9.52
C GLN A 217 -13.70 6.59 9.67
N ALA A 218 -14.25 5.81 8.74
CA ALA A 218 -15.61 5.26 8.88
C ALA A 218 -15.72 4.13 9.92
N SER A 219 -14.59 3.57 10.38
CA SER A 219 -14.54 2.48 11.34
C SER A 219 -13.58 2.78 12.48
N ALA A 220 -13.88 2.28 13.68
CA ALA A 220 -12.96 2.29 14.81
C ALA A 220 -11.72 1.42 14.52
N GLY A 221 -10.59 1.73 15.13
CA GLY A 221 -9.31 1.02 14.97
C GLY A 221 -8.40 1.63 13.90
N GLY A 222 -7.21 1.08 13.77
CA GLY A 222 -6.17 1.56 12.87
C GLY A 222 -5.72 2.99 13.18
N LEU A 223 -5.52 3.81 12.15
CA LEU A 223 -5.11 5.22 12.29
C LEU A 223 -6.22 6.17 12.79
N THR A 224 -7.47 5.71 12.89
CA THR A 224 -8.60 6.55 13.32
C THR A 224 -8.36 7.14 14.71
N GLU A 225 -7.94 6.31 15.67
CA GLU A 225 -7.66 6.77 17.04
C GLU A 225 -6.52 7.79 17.07
N LEU A 226 -5.48 7.55 16.28
CA LEU A 226 -4.34 8.46 16.18
C LEU A 226 -4.76 9.83 15.62
N TYR A 227 -5.65 9.85 14.64
CA TYR A 227 -6.19 11.10 14.11
C TYR A 227 -7.15 11.81 15.06
N LEU A 228 -7.83 11.08 15.93
CA LEU A 228 -8.65 11.68 16.98
C LEU A 228 -7.79 12.33 18.07
N ASP A 229 -6.68 11.69 18.44
CA ASP A 229 -5.77 12.18 19.48
C ASP A 229 -4.97 13.41 19.03
N TYR A 230 -4.47 13.41 17.79
CA TYR A 230 -3.48 14.40 17.32
C TYR A 230 -3.95 15.27 16.13
N GLY A 231 -5.09 14.95 15.55
CA GLY A 231 -5.63 15.63 14.37
C GLY A 231 -5.09 15.10 13.04
N THR A 232 -5.93 15.16 12.02
CA THR A 232 -5.59 14.65 10.67
C THR A 232 -4.53 15.48 9.94
N TYR A 233 -4.30 16.72 10.36
CA TYR A 233 -3.31 17.60 9.76
C TYR A 233 -1.85 17.19 10.06
N VAL A 234 -1.63 16.52 11.18
CA VAL A 234 -0.28 16.11 11.64
C VAL A 234 0.41 15.25 10.59
N LYS A 235 -0.32 14.37 9.92
CA LYS A 235 0.23 13.51 8.85
C LYS A 235 0.94 14.29 7.73
N SER A 236 0.51 15.53 7.49
CA SER A 236 1.09 16.38 6.43
C SER A 236 2.50 16.81 6.76
N PHE A 237 2.79 17.01 8.03
CA PHE A 237 4.14 17.38 8.50
C PHE A 237 5.13 16.22 8.42
N TYR A 238 4.68 14.97 8.60
CA TYR A 238 5.55 13.80 8.38
C TYR A 238 6.13 13.81 6.97
N THR A 239 5.30 14.00 5.94
CA THR A 239 5.79 14.00 4.57
C THR A 239 6.77 15.14 4.29
N VAL A 240 6.54 16.32 4.86
CA VAL A 240 7.50 17.45 4.76
C VAL A 240 8.82 17.09 5.44
N MET A 241 8.79 16.46 6.61
CA MET A 241 9.99 16.08 7.34
C MET A 241 10.86 15.08 6.57
N TYR A 242 10.24 14.08 5.92
CA TYR A 242 10.95 13.07 5.15
C TYR A 242 11.40 13.54 3.77
N ALA A 243 10.69 14.49 3.16
CA ALA A 243 10.98 14.97 1.80
C ALA A 243 10.72 16.47 1.64
N PRO A 244 11.46 17.34 2.37
CA PRO A 244 11.24 18.79 2.36
C PRO A 244 11.46 19.44 1.00
N SER A 245 12.35 18.87 0.15
CA SER A 245 12.59 19.35 -1.21
C SER A 245 11.46 19.05 -2.21
N CYS A 246 10.56 18.15 -1.84
CA CYS A 246 9.47 17.65 -2.72
C CYS A 246 8.09 17.99 -2.18
N THR A 247 7.99 18.47 -0.93
CA THR A 247 6.72 18.57 -0.23
C THR A 247 6.59 19.91 0.48
N GLU A 248 5.44 20.52 0.32
CA GLU A 248 5.06 21.74 1.05
C GLU A 248 3.70 21.54 1.74
N ILE A 249 3.45 22.34 2.77
CA ILE A 249 2.15 22.42 3.42
C ILE A 249 1.26 23.41 2.67
N GLY A 250 0.03 23.00 2.42
CA GLY A 250 -0.97 23.84 1.80
C GLY A 250 -2.37 23.56 2.31
N VAL A 251 -3.34 24.27 1.80
CA VAL A 251 -4.75 24.09 2.12
C VAL A 251 -5.43 23.34 0.97
N MET A 252 -6.27 22.37 1.31
CA MET A 252 -7.08 21.61 0.37
C MET A 252 -8.53 21.55 0.84
N GLY A 253 -9.47 21.66 -0.10
CA GLY A 253 -10.92 21.55 0.10
C GLY A 253 -11.67 22.75 -0.49
N ASP A 254 -12.98 22.54 -0.77
CA ASP A 254 -13.86 23.57 -1.29
C ASP A 254 -14.77 24.13 -0.19
N LYS A 255 -15.51 23.23 0.49
CA LYS A 255 -16.43 23.59 1.58
C LYS A 255 -15.81 23.48 2.96
N HIS A 256 -14.88 22.51 3.13
CA HIS A 256 -14.16 22.27 4.37
C HIS A 256 -12.66 22.30 4.09
N TYR A 257 -12.03 23.39 4.46
CA TYR A 257 -10.60 23.57 4.32
C TYR A 257 -9.84 22.72 5.35
N ARG A 258 -8.81 22.03 4.89
CA ARG A 258 -7.89 21.29 5.74
C ARG A 258 -6.45 21.50 5.33
N ILE A 259 -5.56 21.48 6.29
CA ILE A 259 -4.12 21.44 6.02
C ILE A 259 -3.78 20.10 5.36
N HIS A 260 -3.01 20.15 4.28
CA HIS A 260 -2.63 18.99 3.51
C HIS A 260 -1.23 19.18 2.92
N HIS A 261 -0.52 18.07 2.74
CA HIS A 261 0.75 18.06 2.01
C HIS A 261 0.49 18.19 0.51
N LYS A 262 1.29 19.02 -0.15
CA LYS A 262 1.32 19.12 -1.61
C LYS A 262 2.63 18.58 -2.12
N ILE A 263 2.57 17.63 -3.05
CA ILE A 263 3.75 16.99 -3.62
C ILE A 263 4.16 17.73 -4.91
N ASN A 264 5.40 18.18 -4.95
CA ASN A 264 6.02 18.62 -6.19
C ASN A 264 6.47 17.39 -6.99
N TRP A 265 5.61 16.93 -7.88
CA TRP A 265 5.84 15.73 -8.67
C TRP A 265 7.04 15.82 -9.63
N HIS A 266 7.52 17.02 -9.93
CA HIS A 266 8.75 17.19 -10.70
C HIS A 266 9.97 16.67 -9.93
N ASN A 267 9.99 16.88 -8.62
CA ASN A 267 11.07 16.48 -7.74
C ASN A 267 10.84 15.12 -7.06
N ALA A 268 9.59 14.68 -6.92
CA ALA A 268 9.23 13.48 -6.19
C ALA A 268 9.35 12.17 -7.00
N VAL A 269 9.55 12.27 -8.31
CA VAL A 269 9.82 11.11 -9.19
C VAL A 269 11.23 11.20 -9.72
N PRO A 270 11.88 10.07 -10.05
CA PRO A 270 13.26 10.12 -10.51
C PRO A 270 13.37 10.89 -11.84
N VAL A 271 14.24 11.89 -11.87
CA VAL A 271 14.72 12.54 -13.09
C VAL A 271 15.89 11.73 -13.64
N ILE A 272 16.72 11.20 -12.75
CA ILE A 272 17.82 10.28 -13.05
C ILE A 272 17.58 9.03 -12.23
N LEU A 273 17.54 7.88 -12.90
CA LEU A 273 17.42 6.59 -12.21
C LEU A 273 18.72 6.24 -11.50
N ASP A 274 18.60 5.49 -10.39
CA ASP A 274 19.73 4.90 -9.71
C ASP A 274 20.54 4.02 -10.68
N GLU A 275 21.87 4.10 -10.61
CA GLU A 275 22.77 3.40 -11.52
C GLU A 275 22.57 1.87 -11.50
N LYS A 276 22.11 1.32 -10.38
CA LYS A 276 21.76 -0.11 -10.28
C LYS A 276 20.67 -0.56 -11.27
N HIS A 277 19.86 0.38 -11.78
CA HIS A 277 18.81 0.09 -12.77
C HIS A 277 19.31 0.15 -14.22
N ARG A 278 20.55 0.54 -14.42
CA ARG A 278 21.15 0.59 -15.75
C ARG A 278 21.32 -0.80 -16.31
N LYS A 279 20.77 -1.03 -17.49
CA LYS A 279 21.02 -2.28 -18.21
C LYS A 279 22.52 -2.39 -18.50
N GLY A 280 23.12 -3.51 -18.13
CA GLY A 280 24.52 -3.82 -18.52
C GLY A 280 24.64 -3.65 -20.03
N ARG A 281 25.79 -3.12 -20.48
CA ARG A 281 26.11 -3.17 -21.91
C ARG A 281 26.23 -4.65 -22.28
N PRO A 282 25.68 -5.09 -23.41
CA PRO A 282 25.84 -6.45 -23.88
C PRO A 282 27.29 -6.82 -24.09
#